data_35765e7900e988ce19ee0579e7d697c3
#
_entry.id   35765e7900e988ce19ee0579e7d697c3
#
_cell.length_a   1.000
_cell.length_b   1.000
_cell.length_c   1.000
_cell.angle_alpha   90.00
_cell.angle_beta   90.00
_cell.angle_gamma   90.00
#
_symmetry.space_group_name_H-M   'P 1'
#
loop_
_entity.id
_entity.type
_entity.pdbx_description
1 polymer ?
#
loop_
_entity_poly.entity_id
_entity_poly.type
_entity_poly.pdbx_seq_one_letter_code
_entity_poly.pdbx_strand_id
1 'polypeptide(L)'
;MLKVMNKFILLFLFSVVASSCSVIRQGEVGVKRKLGKLTNTSIQPGAVVYNPFITTILKVPIRTVNVEINSNLPSKEGLNVGSVISILYRIEADKAASIIENIGMNYEEVLITSVFRSSAADVCSRFFAKDMHTAQRANIEIEIASQMRTILKNRGFEIEAVLLKTIQLPAGLARAVEEKLEAEQDAQRMEFLLQRERLEAQRKLV
;
A
#
# COMPACT_ATOMS: atom_id res chain seq x y z
N MET A 1 -46.51 -39.94 24.22
CA MET A 1 -46.34 -39.23 22.93
C MET A 1 -45.75 -37.82 23.10
N LEU A 2 -46.24 -36.96 23.99
CA LEU A 2 -45.79 -35.59 24.16
C LEU A 2 -44.30 -35.42 24.51
N LYS A 3 -43.72 -36.31 25.36
CA LYS A 3 -42.29 -36.30 25.74
C LYS A 3 -41.33 -36.64 24.59
N VAL A 4 -41.76 -37.48 23.65
CA VAL A 4 -40.97 -37.87 22.48
C VAL A 4 -41.00 -36.75 21.47
N MET A 5 -42.16 -36.12 21.27
CA MET A 5 -42.34 -34.97 20.38
C MET A 5 -41.50 -33.78 20.84
N ASN A 6 -41.43 -33.48 22.14
CA ASN A 6 -40.59 -32.41 22.71
C ASN A 6 -39.09 -32.68 22.48
N LYS A 7 -38.62 -33.94 22.55
CA LYS A 7 -37.23 -34.30 22.25
C LYS A 7 -36.89 -34.10 20.77
N PHE A 8 -37.81 -34.42 19.87
CA PHE A 8 -37.62 -34.17 18.42
C PHE A 8 -37.58 -32.67 18.10
N ILE A 9 -38.46 -31.88 18.72
CA ILE A 9 -38.47 -30.43 18.56
C ILE A 9 -37.15 -29.80 19.08
N LEU A 10 -36.65 -30.25 20.23
CA LEU A 10 -35.40 -29.77 20.82
C LEU A 10 -34.19 -30.16 19.95
N LEU A 11 -34.19 -31.35 19.39
CA LEU A 11 -33.12 -31.84 18.50
C LEU A 11 -33.13 -31.09 17.15
N PHE A 12 -34.33 -30.79 16.61
CA PHE A 12 -34.50 -29.96 15.41
C PHE A 12 -34.05 -28.51 15.66
N LEU A 13 -34.42 -27.93 16.80
CA LEU A 13 -34.02 -26.57 17.19
C LEU A 13 -32.50 -26.49 17.38
N PHE A 14 -31.86 -27.49 17.98
CA PHE A 14 -30.43 -27.61 18.12
C PHE A 14 -29.70 -27.73 16.78
N SER A 15 -30.28 -28.46 15.82
CA SER A 15 -29.75 -28.62 14.43
C SER A 15 -29.78 -27.29 13.68
N VAL A 16 -30.83 -26.49 13.83
CA VAL A 16 -30.96 -25.14 13.20
C VAL A 16 -29.96 -24.14 13.78
N VAL A 17 -29.74 -24.20 15.09
CA VAL A 17 -28.77 -23.32 15.77
C VAL A 17 -27.31 -23.66 15.42
N ALA A 18 -27.03 -24.94 15.08
CA ALA A 18 -25.70 -25.44 14.74
C ALA A 18 -25.24 -25.05 13.31
N SER A 19 -26.12 -24.54 12.46
CA SER A 19 -25.78 -24.10 11.10
C SER A 19 -25.63 -22.57 11.08
N SER A 20 -24.44 -22.10 10.69
CA SER A 20 -24.18 -20.67 10.46
C SER A 20 -23.96 -20.42 8.97
N CYS A 21 -24.50 -19.32 8.51
CA CYS A 21 -24.29 -18.84 7.15
C CYS A 21 -23.38 -17.62 7.17
N SER A 22 -22.30 -17.63 6.39
CA SER A 22 -21.48 -16.46 6.16
C SER A 22 -21.60 -16.02 4.71
N VAL A 23 -21.72 -14.72 4.51
CA VAL A 23 -21.75 -14.12 3.17
C VAL A 23 -20.36 -13.58 2.86
N ILE A 24 -19.76 -14.05 1.77
CA ILE A 24 -18.52 -13.52 1.19
C ILE A 24 -18.98 -12.49 0.16
N ARG A 25 -18.51 -11.24 0.32
CA ARG A 25 -18.89 -10.13 -0.56
C ARG A 25 -18.12 -10.17 -1.88
N GLN A 26 -18.65 -9.51 -2.90
CA GLN A 26 -17.87 -9.26 -4.13
C GLN A 26 -16.59 -8.46 -3.81
N GLY A 27 -15.46 -8.89 -4.38
CA GLY A 27 -14.15 -8.33 -4.08
C GLY A 27 -13.46 -8.92 -2.85
N GLU A 28 -14.02 -9.98 -2.29
CA GLU A 28 -13.41 -10.80 -1.23
C GLU A 28 -13.44 -12.28 -1.64
N VAL A 29 -12.49 -13.06 -1.13
CA VAL A 29 -12.52 -14.52 -1.19
C VAL A 29 -12.49 -15.09 0.22
N GLY A 30 -13.17 -16.22 0.42
CA GLY A 30 -13.18 -16.93 1.69
C GLY A 30 -12.10 -18.02 1.72
N VAL A 31 -11.31 -18.07 2.78
CA VAL A 31 -10.40 -19.18 3.07
C VAL A 31 -10.95 -19.96 4.25
N LYS A 32 -11.21 -21.25 4.05
CA LYS A 32 -11.81 -22.13 5.05
C LYS A 32 -10.73 -22.65 6.00
N ARG A 33 -10.93 -22.44 7.31
CA ARG A 33 -10.09 -23.02 8.37
C ARG A 33 -10.93 -23.98 9.21
N LYS A 34 -10.65 -25.27 9.13
CA LYS A 34 -11.33 -26.32 9.86
C LYS A 34 -10.42 -26.86 10.96
N LEU A 35 -10.83 -26.71 12.23
CA LEU A 35 -10.05 -27.16 13.40
C LEU A 35 -8.56 -26.74 13.33
N GLY A 36 -8.30 -25.49 12.94
CA GLY A 36 -6.95 -24.96 12.80
C GLY A 36 -6.27 -25.21 11.45
N LYS A 37 -6.71 -26.21 10.66
CA LYS A 37 -6.15 -26.52 9.34
C LYS A 37 -6.81 -25.68 8.26
N LEU A 38 -6.00 -25.00 7.46
CA LEU A 38 -6.46 -24.25 6.28
C LEU A 38 -6.74 -25.20 5.11
N THR A 39 -7.73 -24.85 4.32
CA THR A 39 -8.03 -25.54 3.06
C THR A 39 -7.46 -24.68 1.92
N ASN A 40 -6.64 -25.29 1.06
CA ASN A 40 -5.97 -24.60 -0.06
C ASN A 40 -6.92 -24.12 -1.17
N THR A 41 -8.22 -24.13 -0.93
CA THR A 41 -9.22 -23.72 -1.91
C THR A 41 -9.85 -22.40 -1.48
N SER A 42 -9.77 -21.39 -2.34
CA SER A 42 -10.47 -20.12 -2.16
C SER A 42 -11.96 -20.30 -2.49
N ILE A 43 -12.83 -19.83 -1.61
CA ILE A 43 -14.27 -19.85 -1.80
C ILE A 43 -14.68 -18.55 -2.49
N GLN A 44 -15.39 -18.67 -3.59
CA GLN A 44 -15.90 -17.53 -4.37
C GLN A 44 -16.97 -16.75 -3.59
N PRO A 45 -17.24 -15.49 -3.98
CA PRO A 45 -18.31 -14.69 -3.41
C PRO A 45 -19.65 -15.38 -3.44
N GLY A 46 -20.38 -15.31 -2.34
CA GLY A 46 -21.70 -15.94 -2.18
C GLY A 46 -21.99 -16.32 -0.74
N ALA A 47 -23.15 -16.95 -0.55
CA ALA A 47 -23.55 -17.50 0.75
C ALA A 47 -22.91 -18.87 0.96
N VAL A 48 -22.24 -19.04 2.10
CA VAL A 48 -21.59 -20.31 2.47
C VAL A 48 -22.14 -20.77 3.80
N VAL A 49 -22.67 -21.98 3.79
CA VAL A 49 -23.17 -22.66 5.00
C VAL A 49 -22.02 -23.47 5.60
N TYR A 50 -21.79 -23.30 6.88
CA TYR A 50 -20.73 -24.00 7.60
C TYR A 50 -21.11 -24.21 9.07
N ASN A 51 -20.44 -25.16 9.72
CA ASN A 51 -20.59 -25.39 11.16
C ASN A 51 -19.63 -24.43 11.93
N PRO A 52 -20.13 -23.48 12.73
CA PRO A 52 -19.30 -22.46 13.38
C PRO A 52 -18.40 -23.03 14.48
N PHE A 53 -18.73 -24.22 15.05
CA PHE A 53 -17.94 -24.83 16.11
C PHE A 53 -16.63 -25.45 15.60
N ILE A 54 -16.57 -25.84 14.33
CA ILE A 54 -15.42 -26.56 13.78
C ILE A 54 -14.78 -25.83 12.59
N THR A 55 -15.46 -24.82 12.02
CA THR A 55 -15.01 -24.13 10.81
C THR A 55 -15.09 -22.63 11.00
N THR A 56 -14.05 -21.93 10.56
CA THR A 56 -14.00 -20.46 10.46
C THR A 56 -13.74 -20.10 9.00
N ILE A 57 -14.39 -19.06 8.49
CA ILE A 57 -14.13 -18.50 7.16
C ILE A 57 -13.36 -17.21 7.35
N LEU A 58 -12.11 -17.18 6.85
CA LEU A 58 -11.28 -15.99 6.77
C LEU A 58 -11.59 -15.28 5.47
N LYS A 59 -11.93 -13.99 5.53
CA LYS A 59 -12.23 -13.15 4.36
C LYS A 59 -10.98 -12.38 3.97
N VAL A 60 -10.57 -12.52 2.72
CA VAL A 60 -9.38 -11.87 2.17
C VAL A 60 -9.84 -10.95 1.04
N PRO A 61 -9.54 -9.64 1.10
CA PRO A 61 -9.85 -8.72 0.01
C PRO A 61 -8.98 -9.04 -1.21
N ILE A 62 -9.63 -9.13 -2.39
CA ILE A 62 -8.97 -9.32 -3.69
C ILE A 62 -9.07 -8.09 -4.59
N ARG A 63 -9.75 -7.06 -4.12
CA ARG A 63 -9.77 -5.73 -4.75
C ARG A 63 -8.51 -4.95 -4.35
N THR A 64 -8.26 -3.85 -5.05
CA THR A 64 -7.17 -2.93 -4.70
C THR A 64 -7.32 -2.41 -3.28
N VAL A 65 -6.28 -2.60 -2.49
CA VAL A 65 -6.14 -2.10 -1.11
C VAL A 65 -5.03 -1.06 -1.08
N ASN A 66 -5.22 -0.02 -0.28
CA ASN A 66 -4.22 1.00 -0.02
C ASN A 66 -3.65 0.82 1.39
N VAL A 67 -2.33 0.67 1.48
CA VAL A 67 -1.58 0.67 2.74
C VAL A 67 -0.73 1.93 2.81
N GLU A 68 -0.92 2.71 3.86
CA GLU A 68 -0.10 3.89 4.14
C GLU A 68 0.99 3.55 5.16
N ILE A 69 2.22 3.90 4.81
CA ILE A 69 3.40 3.63 5.62
C ILE A 69 4.15 4.94 5.86
N ASN A 70 4.44 5.23 7.12
CA ASN A 70 5.39 6.27 7.49
C ASN A 70 6.78 5.64 7.56
N SER A 71 7.72 6.14 6.77
CA SER A 71 9.08 5.61 6.72
C SER A 71 10.10 6.71 6.49
N ASN A 72 11.29 6.51 7.04
CA ASN A 72 12.46 7.32 6.73
C ASN A 72 13.21 6.65 5.58
N LEU A 73 13.39 7.38 4.49
CA LEU A 73 14.08 6.92 3.29
C LEU A 73 15.52 7.43 3.30
N PRO A 74 16.52 6.57 3.14
CA PRO A 74 17.91 7.02 3.04
C PRO A 74 18.16 7.66 1.68
N SER A 75 18.85 8.80 1.67
CA SER A 75 19.30 9.43 0.44
C SER A 75 20.75 9.08 0.11
N LYS A 76 21.19 9.39 -1.11
CA LYS A 76 22.55 9.16 -1.60
C LYS A 76 23.62 9.86 -0.74
N GLU A 77 23.31 11.01 -0.17
CA GLU A 77 24.18 11.75 0.74
C GLU A 77 24.12 11.28 2.20
N GLY A 78 23.38 10.19 2.49
CA GLY A 78 23.26 9.62 3.83
C GLY A 78 22.25 10.36 4.73
N LEU A 79 21.41 11.21 4.18
CA LEU A 79 20.34 11.87 4.93
C LEU A 79 19.10 10.98 5.01
N ASN A 80 18.40 11.02 6.13
CA ASN A 80 17.11 10.37 6.31
C ASN A 80 15.98 11.35 5.96
N VAL A 81 15.21 11.02 4.94
CA VAL A 81 14.07 11.80 4.45
C VAL A 81 12.79 11.17 4.98
N GLY A 82 12.06 11.87 5.85
CA GLY A 82 10.76 11.43 6.33
C GLY A 82 9.75 11.42 5.20
N SER A 83 9.03 10.30 5.04
CA SER A 83 8.06 10.16 3.95
C SER A 83 6.82 9.40 4.38
N VAL A 84 5.68 9.85 3.86
CA VAL A 84 4.41 9.12 3.89
C VAL A 84 4.21 8.49 2.52
N ILE A 85 4.09 7.17 2.50
CA ILE A 85 4.00 6.39 1.28
C ILE A 85 2.67 5.63 1.23
N SER A 86 2.04 5.61 0.08
CA SER A 86 0.83 4.84 -0.21
C SER A 86 1.19 3.72 -1.18
N ILE A 87 0.91 2.48 -0.79
CA ILE A 87 1.12 1.31 -1.61
C ILE A 87 -0.25 0.76 -2.02
N LEU A 88 -0.52 0.76 -3.32
CA LEU A 88 -1.70 0.17 -3.91
C LEU A 88 -1.36 -1.24 -4.39
N TYR A 89 -2.05 -2.23 -3.84
CA TYR A 89 -1.85 -3.63 -4.21
C TYR A 89 -3.17 -4.39 -4.21
N ARG A 90 -3.18 -5.55 -4.85
CA ARG A 90 -4.25 -6.54 -4.76
C ARG A 90 -3.69 -7.95 -4.60
N ILE A 91 -4.53 -8.85 -4.12
CA ILE A 91 -4.20 -10.26 -3.95
C ILE A 91 -4.84 -11.06 -5.09
N GLU A 92 -4.09 -11.98 -5.66
CA GLU A 92 -4.62 -12.97 -6.61
C GLU A 92 -5.55 -13.94 -5.87
N ALA A 93 -6.78 -14.10 -6.37
CA ALA A 93 -7.84 -14.86 -5.69
C ALA A 93 -7.46 -16.33 -5.42
N ASP A 94 -6.76 -16.96 -6.35
CA ASP A 94 -6.28 -18.34 -6.25
C ASP A 94 -5.11 -18.51 -5.28
N LYS A 95 -4.35 -17.45 -5.00
CA LYS A 95 -3.22 -17.44 -4.07
C LYS A 95 -3.59 -17.06 -2.64
N ALA A 96 -4.81 -16.55 -2.41
CA ALA A 96 -5.24 -16.07 -1.09
C ALA A 96 -5.08 -17.12 0.02
N ALA A 97 -5.43 -18.36 -0.24
CA ALA A 97 -5.28 -19.46 0.73
C ALA A 97 -3.80 -19.71 1.09
N SER A 98 -2.93 -19.74 0.09
CA SER A 98 -1.48 -19.92 0.27
C SER A 98 -0.81 -18.75 1.02
N ILE A 99 -1.27 -17.52 0.77
CA ILE A 99 -0.80 -16.33 1.50
C ILE A 99 -1.12 -16.46 2.99
N ILE A 100 -2.37 -16.81 3.31
CA ILE A 100 -2.79 -16.97 4.72
C ILE A 100 -2.06 -18.14 5.39
N GLU A 101 -1.80 -19.23 4.66
CA GLU A 101 -1.09 -20.40 5.18
C GLU A 101 0.37 -20.08 5.50
N ASN A 102 1.08 -19.40 4.59
CA ASN A 102 2.52 -19.18 4.71
C ASN A 102 2.89 -17.92 5.49
N ILE A 103 2.04 -16.90 5.49
CA ILE A 103 2.36 -15.58 6.06
C ILE A 103 1.40 -15.23 7.20
N GLY A 104 0.13 -15.62 7.09
CA GLY A 104 -0.92 -15.27 8.04
C GLY A 104 -1.77 -14.08 7.59
N MET A 105 -2.67 -13.65 8.48
CA MET A 105 -3.55 -12.50 8.22
C MET A 105 -2.81 -11.14 8.26
N ASN A 106 -1.64 -11.08 8.90
CA ASN A 106 -0.84 -9.86 9.02
C ASN A 106 0.14 -9.69 7.86
N TYR A 107 -0.18 -10.20 6.66
CA TYR A 107 0.68 -10.17 5.48
C TYR A 107 1.07 -8.72 5.07
N GLU A 108 0.24 -7.73 5.36
CA GLU A 108 0.56 -6.32 5.08
C GLU A 108 1.79 -5.85 5.86
N GLU A 109 1.82 -6.12 7.16
CA GLU A 109 2.92 -5.69 8.03
C GLU A 109 4.16 -6.58 7.82
N VAL A 110 3.97 -7.89 7.78
CA VAL A 110 5.07 -8.87 7.73
C VAL A 110 5.75 -8.87 6.37
N LEU A 111 4.99 -8.83 5.27
CA LEU A 111 5.54 -8.97 3.93
C LEU A 111 5.57 -7.66 3.16
N ILE A 112 4.42 -7.00 2.96
CA ILE A 112 4.34 -5.80 2.10
C ILE A 112 5.22 -4.68 2.64
N THR A 113 5.08 -4.36 3.93
CA THR A 113 5.87 -3.31 4.57
C THR A 113 7.36 -3.63 4.58
N SER A 114 7.73 -4.90 4.84
CA SER A 114 9.14 -5.31 4.87
C SER A 114 9.79 -5.25 3.49
N VAL A 115 9.10 -5.75 2.45
CA VAL A 115 9.59 -5.68 1.06
C VAL A 115 9.67 -4.23 0.60
N PHE A 116 8.66 -3.41 0.94
CA PHE A 116 8.69 -1.99 0.64
C PHE A 116 9.91 -1.30 1.24
N ARG A 117 10.15 -1.47 2.54
CA ARG A 117 11.30 -0.84 3.22
C ARG A 117 12.62 -1.20 2.58
N SER A 118 12.81 -2.47 2.22
CA SER A 118 14.00 -2.93 1.52
C SER A 118 14.13 -2.31 0.14
N SER A 119 13.08 -2.37 -0.68
CA SER A 119 13.08 -1.82 -2.04
C SER A 119 13.24 -0.29 -2.04
N ALA A 120 12.56 0.39 -1.12
CA ALA A 120 12.66 1.83 -1.00
C ALA A 120 14.05 2.30 -0.56
N ALA A 121 14.66 1.61 0.42
CA ALA A 121 16.02 1.93 0.84
C ALA A 121 17.03 1.75 -0.31
N ASP A 122 16.90 0.67 -1.06
CA ASP A 122 17.78 0.35 -2.19
C ASP A 122 17.64 1.34 -3.35
N VAL A 123 16.41 1.72 -3.69
CA VAL A 123 16.16 2.72 -4.74
C VAL A 123 16.56 4.12 -4.27
N CYS A 124 16.08 4.57 -3.10
CA CYS A 124 16.26 5.95 -2.65
C CYS A 124 17.73 6.28 -2.35
N SER A 125 18.55 5.30 -1.94
CA SER A 125 19.99 5.48 -1.72
C SER A 125 20.77 5.90 -2.98
N ARG A 126 20.17 5.81 -4.16
CA ARG A 126 20.75 6.24 -5.44
C ARG A 126 20.43 7.68 -5.80
N PHE A 127 19.45 8.30 -5.13
CA PHE A 127 18.96 9.65 -5.39
C PHE A 127 19.33 10.62 -4.28
N PHE A 128 19.57 11.89 -4.63
CA PHE A 128 19.75 12.96 -3.65
C PHE A 128 18.41 13.32 -2.99
N ALA A 129 18.43 13.74 -1.74
CA ALA A 129 17.22 14.13 -1.00
C ALA A 129 16.40 15.22 -1.73
N LYS A 130 17.07 16.20 -2.34
CA LYS A 130 16.43 17.25 -3.15
C LYS A 130 15.69 16.69 -4.36
N ASP A 131 16.22 15.65 -5.01
CA ASP A 131 15.66 15.06 -6.22
C ASP A 131 14.40 14.22 -5.92
N MET A 132 14.31 13.67 -4.70
CA MET A 132 13.11 12.96 -4.24
C MET A 132 11.88 13.88 -4.17
N HIS A 133 12.10 15.18 -3.91
CA HIS A 133 11.01 16.16 -3.80
C HIS A 133 10.64 16.80 -5.14
N THR A 134 11.42 16.63 -6.19
CA THR A 134 11.28 17.30 -7.48
C THR A 134 10.94 16.33 -8.63
N ALA A 135 11.48 16.57 -9.80
CA ALA A 135 11.20 15.85 -11.04
C ALA A 135 11.51 14.34 -11.02
N GLN A 136 12.40 13.88 -10.14
CA GLN A 136 12.76 12.46 -10.06
C GLN A 136 11.78 11.61 -9.24
N ARG A 137 10.83 12.23 -8.53
CA ARG A 137 9.84 11.55 -7.70
C ARG A 137 9.10 10.43 -8.44
N ALA A 138 8.60 10.72 -9.63
CA ALA A 138 7.88 9.75 -10.44
C ALA A 138 8.75 8.54 -10.83
N ASN A 139 10.03 8.78 -11.15
CA ASN A 139 10.98 7.71 -11.47
C ASN A 139 11.24 6.82 -10.24
N ILE A 140 11.40 7.42 -9.06
CA ILE A 140 11.58 6.69 -7.79
C ILE A 140 10.37 5.82 -7.48
N GLU A 141 9.15 6.35 -7.62
CA GLU A 141 7.90 5.62 -7.43
C GLU A 141 7.82 4.39 -8.37
N ILE A 142 8.16 4.57 -9.64
CA ILE A 142 8.17 3.50 -10.65
C ILE A 142 9.23 2.44 -10.33
N GLU A 143 10.44 2.84 -9.96
CA GLU A 143 11.51 1.89 -9.62
C GLU A 143 11.19 1.07 -8.38
N ILE A 144 10.68 1.70 -7.31
CA ILE A 144 10.24 0.99 -6.10
C ILE A 144 9.13 0.00 -6.44
N ALA A 145 8.10 0.44 -7.18
CA ALA A 145 7.00 -0.43 -7.61
C ALA A 145 7.50 -1.62 -8.45
N SER A 146 8.45 -1.41 -9.35
CA SER A 146 9.05 -2.44 -10.19
C SER A 146 9.81 -3.49 -9.37
N GLN A 147 10.63 -3.06 -8.40
CA GLN A 147 11.32 -3.97 -7.50
C GLN A 147 10.34 -4.78 -6.65
N MET A 148 9.35 -4.12 -6.06
CA MET A 148 8.31 -4.80 -5.28
C MET A 148 7.55 -5.82 -6.12
N ARG A 149 7.17 -5.49 -7.36
CA ARG A 149 6.50 -6.42 -8.29
C ARG A 149 7.35 -7.67 -8.52
N THR A 150 8.63 -7.50 -8.75
CA THR A 150 9.56 -8.63 -8.99
C THR A 150 9.62 -9.59 -7.80
N ILE A 151 9.63 -9.06 -6.58
CA ILE A 151 9.72 -9.86 -5.34
C ILE A 151 8.38 -10.50 -4.99
N LEU A 152 7.27 -9.78 -5.17
CA LEU A 152 5.95 -10.16 -4.64
C LEU A 152 5.08 -10.93 -5.64
N LYS A 153 5.34 -10.85 -6.95
CA LYS A 153 4.56 -11.53 -8.00
C LYS A 153 4.41 -13.03 -7.75
N ASN A 154 5.50 -13.71 -7.45
CA ASN A 154 5.49 -15.16 -7.21
C ASN A 154 4.79 -15.55 -5.89
N ARG A 155 4.51 -14.58 -5.02
CA ARG A 155 3.83 -14.77 -3.73
C ARG A 155 2.33 -14.46 -3.81
N GLY A 156 1.81 -14.11 -4.98
CA GLY A 156 0.38 -13.84 -5.21
C GLY A 156 -0.07 -12.42 -4.89
N PHE A 157 0.87 -11.46 -4.85
CA PHE A 157 0.57 -10.05 -4.71
C PHE A 157 0.87 -9.31 -6.01
N GLU A 158 -0.06 -8.49 -6.44
CA GLU A 158 0.10 -7.59 -7.57
C GLU A 158 0.18 -6.16 -7.07
N ILE A 159 1.34 -5.54 -7.26
CA ILE A 159 1.58 -4.13 -6.90
C ILE A 159 1.16 -3.26 -8.07
N GLU A 160 0.12 -2.46 -7.87
CA GLU A 160 -0.39 -1.54 -8.89
C GLU A 160 0.45 -0.26 -8.94
N ALA A 161 0.61 0.39 -7.79
CA ALA A 161 1.38 1.61 -7.68
C ALA A 161 2.02 1.77 -6.29
N VAL A 162 3.11 2.53 -6.25
CA VAL A 162 3.70 3.08 -5.03
C VAL A 162 3.74 4.59 -5.21
N LEU A 163 3.19 5.33 -4.26
CA LEU A 163 3.05 6.78 -4.32
C LEU A 163 3.71 7.42 -3.09
N LEU A 164 4.62 8.31 -3.32
CA LEU A 164 5.25 9.13 -2.27
C LEU A 164 4.32 10.31 -1.96
N LYS A 165 3.53 10.28 -0.89
CA LYS A 165 2.55 11.34 -0.57
C LYS A 165 3.23 12.60 -0.07
N THR A 166 3.99 12.47 0.99
CA THR A 166 4.68 13.59 1.66
C THR A 166 6.15 13.27 1.77
N ILE A 167 7.00 14.25 1.49
CA ILE A 167 8.45 14.16 1.65
C ILE A 167 8.87 15.31 2.56
N GLN A 168 9.46 14.99 3.70
CA GLN A 168 9.94 15.94 4.69
C GLN A 168 11.46 15.95 4.67
N LEU A 169 12.03 17.01 4.13
CA LEU A 169 13.47 17.19 4.15
C LEU A 169 13.95 17.53 5.58
N PRO A 170 15.14 17.08 5.98
CA PRO A 170 15.77 17.54 7.21
C PRO A 170 15.85 19.08 7.25
N ALA A 171 15.58 19.69 8.42
CA ALA A 171 15.41 21.14 8.55
C ALA A 171 16.60 21.95 8.02
N GLY A 172 17.83 21.44 8.17
CA GLY A 172 19.02 22.11 7.63
C GLY A 172 19.06 22.13 6.09
N LEU A 173 18.66 21.03 5.45
CA LEU A 173 18.60 20.96 4.00
C LEU A 173 17.41 21.75 3.44
N ALA A 174 16.27 21.73 4.11
CA ALA A 174 15.09 22.50 3.71
C ALA A 174 15.42 24.00 3.64
N ARG A 175 16.06 24.56 4.67
CA ARG A 175 16.51 25.97 4.69
C ARG A 175 17.50 26.27 3.56
N ALA A 176 18.50 25.43 3.35
CA ALA A 176 19.48 25.66 2.28
C ALA A 176 18.84 25.63 0.88
N VAL A 177 17.84 24.79 0.68
CA VAL A 177 17.07 24.73 -0.57
C VAL A 177 16.18 25.97 -0.72
N GLU A 178 15.52 26.43 0.33
CA GLU A 178 14.71 27.64 0.34
C GLU A 178 15.56 28.87 0.04
N GLU A 179 16.68 29.07 0.74
CA GLU A 179 17.63 30.18 0.52
C GLU A 179 18.18 30.20 -0.92
N LYS A 180 18.50 29.00 -1.46
CA LYS A 180 18.95 28.88 -2.84
C LYS A 180 17.86 29.26 -3.84
N LEU A 181 16.63 28.77 -3.66
CA LEU A 181 15.49 29.11 -4.51
C LEU A 181 15.17 30.59 -4.47
N GLU A 182 15.21 31.21 -3.29
CA GLU A 182 15.02 32.66 -3.12
C GLU A 182 16.08 33.45 -3.88
N ALA A 183 17.36 33.09 -3.73
CA ALA A 183 18.45 33.73 -4.47
C ALA A 183 18.32 33.54 -6.00
N GLU A 184 17.90 32.37 -6.48
CA GLU A 184 17.66 32.11 -7.91
C GLU A 184 16.48 32.97 -8.43
N GLN A 185 15.38 33.06 -7.66
CA GLN A 185 14.23 33.89 -8.02
C GLN A 185 14.59 35.38 -8.06
N ASP A 186 15.38 35.88 -7.10
CA ASP A 186 15.85 37.26 -7.07
C ASP A 186 16.77 37.55 -8.25
N ALA A 187 17.67 36.65 -8.61
CA ALA A 187 18.52 36.77 -9.78
C ALA A 187 17.70 36.84 -11.09
N GLN A 188 16.70 35.97 -11.26
CA GLN A 188 15.80 36.01 -12.40
C GLN A 188 14.97 37.30 -12.46
N ARG A 189 14.49 37.77 -11.32
CA ARG A 189 13.77 39.06 -11.21
C ARG A 189 14.63 40.21 -11.61
N MET A 190 15.88 40.25 -11.14
CA MET A 190 16.84 41.31 -11.49
C MET A 190 17.16 41.27 -12.99
N GLU A 191 17.38 40.13 -13.57
CA GLU A 191 17.60 39.96 -15.00
C GLU A 191 16.42 40.48 -15.84
N PHE A 192 15.20 40.17 -15.43
CA PHE A 192 13.98 40.66 -16.08
C PHE A 192 13.88 42.22 -15.98
N LEU A 193 14.18 42.78 -14.81
CA LEU A 193 14.21 44.23 -14.61
C LEU A 193 15.25 44.90 -15.52
N LEU A 194 16.45 44.35 -15.62
CA LEU A 194 17.51 44.87 -16.50
C LEU A 194 17.10 44.80 -17.98
N GLN A 195 16.44 43.72 -18.40
CA GLN A 195 15.93 43.61 -19.77
C GLN A 195 14.85 44.68 -20.05
N ARG A 196 13.95 44.92 -19.10
CA ARG A 196 12.91 45.94 -19.22
C ARG A 196 13.53 47.35 -19.32
N GLU A 197 14.48 47.67 -18.46
CA GLU A 197 15.20 48.95 -18.48
C GLU A 197 15.94 49.18 -19.81
N ARG A 198 16.59 48.13 -20.35
CA ARG A 198 17.26 48.22 -21.66
C ARG A 198 16.25 48.49 -22.78
N LEU A 199 15.11 47.87 -22.78
CA LEU A 199 14.07 48.09 -23.78
C LEU A 199 13.45 49.48 -23.66
N GLU A 200 13.26 50.01 -22.44
CA GLU A 200 12.78 51.36 -22.22
C GLU A 200 13.83 52.44 -22.67
N ALA A 201 15.10 52.17 -22.41
CA ALA A 201 16.18 53.04 -22.89
C ALA A 201 16.25 53.07 -24.43
N GLN A 202 16.13 51.94 -25.08
CA GLN A 202 16.07 51.86 -26.55
C GLN A 202 14.88 52.62 -27.14
N ARG A 203 13.70 52.55 -26.49
CA ARG A 203 12.50 53.31 -26.94
C ARG A 203 12.65 54.80 -26.80
N LYS A 204 13.45 55.29 -25.84
CA LYS A 204 13.71 56.74 -25.65
C LYS A 204 14.77 57.30 -26.62
N LEU A 205 15.52 56.43 -27.28
CA LEU A 205 16.57 56.84 -28.25
C LEU A 205 16.07 56.87 -29.70
N VAL A 206 14.85 56.41 -29.95
CA VAL A 206 14.12 56.47 -31.24
C VAL A 206 13.05 57.55 -31.12
#